data_8882f35eba9f8f8a130a48f8ea52d1fd
#
_entry.id   8882f35eba9f8f8a130a48f8ea52d1fd
#
_cell.length_a   1.000
_cell.length_b   1.000
_cell.length_c   1.000
_cell.angle_alpha   90.00
_cell.angle_beta   90.00
_cell.angle_gamma   90.00
#
_symmetry.space_group_name_H-M   'P 1'
#
loop_
_entity.id
_entity.type
_entity.pdbx_description
1 polymer ?
#
loop_
_entity_poly.entity_id
_entity_poly.type
_entity_poly.pdbx_seq_one_letter_code
_entity_poly.pdbx_strand_id
1 'polypeptide(L)'
;ITGVDRPGLTASFTEILSGYDVTIMDIGQANIHSTLSLGILFKSLKSDSGNIMKELLFKASDLGVNIRFYPVPVEEYEEWVSMQGKDRYILTLLGRKLSAKQITAVTHILAAQELNIDAIKRLTGRQPLDESKSGVRACIEFSLRGTPRDREEMQRELMKLSSELEVDFSFQRDNMYRRMR
;
A
#
# COMPACT_ATOMS: atom_id res chain seq x y z
N ILE A 1 -12.59 -1.91 -4.96
CA ILE A 1 -12.82 -2.56 -6.26
C ILE A 1 -11.70 -3.55 -6.47
N THR A 2 -12.04 -4.80 -6.81
CA THR A 2 -11.07 -5.86 -7.06
C THR A 2 -11.45 -6.67 -8.30
N GLY A 3 -10.47 -7.03 -9.13
CA GLY A 3 -10.72 -7.83 -10.34
C GLY A 3 -9.48 -7.96 -11.21
N VAL A 4 -9.68 -8.52 -12.42
CA VAL A 4 -8.60 -8.62 -13.40
C VAL A 4 -8.22 -7.23 -13.89
N ASP A 5 -6.92 -6.92 -13.82
CA ASP A 5 -6.39 -5.64 -14.26
C ASP A 5 -6.47 -5.48 -15.78
N ARG A 6 -6.88 -4.28 -16.20
CA ARG A 6 -6.92 -3.88 -17.61
C ARG A 6 -6.89 -2.36 -17.77
N PRO A 7 -6.37 -1.84 -18.87
CA PRO A 7 -6.36 -0.42 -19.15
C PRO A 7 -7.78 0.19 -19.09
N GLY A 8 -7.89 1.38 -18.48
CA GLY A 8 -9.14 2.12 -18.39
C GLY A 8 -10.07 1.75 -17.23
N LEU A 9 -9.73 0.71 -16.42
CA LEU A 9 -10.60 0.31 -15.31
C LEU A 9 -10.77 1.43 -14.29
N THR A 10 -9.69 2.03 -13.82
CA THR A 10 -9.74 3.16 -12.88
C THR A 10 -10.48 4.35 -13.49
N ALA A 11 -10.23 4.67 -14.77
CA ALA A 11 -10.91 5.75 -15.48
C ALA A 11 -12.43 5.55 -15.50
N SER A 12 -12.90 4.33 -15.75
CA SER A 12 -14.33 4.00 -15.80
C SER A 12 -15.07 4.29 -14.49
N PHE A 13 -14.42 4.10 -13.34
CA PHE A 13 -15.03 4.40 -12.04
C PHE A 13 -14.91 5.87 -11.67
N THR A 14 -13.78 6.51 -11.95
CA THR A 14 -13.61 7.96 -11.69
C THR A 14 -14.46 8.81 -12.62
N GLU A 15 -14.76 8.36 -13.83
CA GLU A 15 -15.69 9.02 -14.76
C GLU A 15 -17.11 9.11 -14.16
N ILE A 16 -17.62 8.02 -13.57
CA ILE A 16 -18.90 8.05 -12.86
C ILE A 16 -18.88 9.07 -11.72
N LEU A 17 -17.84 9.04 -10.89
CA LEU A 17 -17.72 9.97 -9.78
C LEU A 17 -17.64 11.43 -10.26
N SER A 18 -17.04 11.68 -11.42
CA SER A 18 -16.94 13.04 -12.00
C SER A 18 -18.27 13.62 -12.47
N GLY A 19 -19.29 12.80 -12.65
CA GLY A 19 -20.66 13.23 -12.94
C GLY A 19 -21.43 13.81 -11.74
N TYR A 20 -20.84 13.78 -10.56
CA TYR A 20 -21.42 14.23 -9.29
C TYR A 20 -20.50 15.24 -8.59
N ASP A 21 -21.07 15.99 -7.63
CA ASP A 21 -20.27 16.83 -6.72
C ASP A 21 -19.55 15.96 -5.69
N VAL A 22 -18.44 15.36 -6.12
CA VAL A 22 -17.63 14.42 -5.35
C VAL A 22 -16.24 14.98 -5.14
N THR A 23 -15.78 14.96 -3.88
CA THR A 23 -14.38 15.21 -3.53
C THR A 23 -13.67 13.91 -3.23
N ILE A 24 -12.60 13.61 -3.97
CA ILE A 24 -11.73 12.47 -3.67
C ILE A 24 -10.85 12.84 -2.47
N MET A 25 -10.98 12.07 -1.40
CA MET A 25 -10.24 12.26 -0.15
C MET A 25 -8.96 11.43 -0.11
N ASP A 26 -8.99 10.23 -0.70
CA ASP A 26 -7.83 9.37 -0.88
C ASP A 26 -8.07 8.38 -2.03
N ILE A 27 -6.99 7.93 -2.66
CA ILE A 27 -7.03 6.93 -3.71
C ILE A 27 -5.77 6.06 -3.68
N GLY A 28 -5.94 4.76 -3.72
CA GLY A 28 -4.84 3.81 -3.75
C GLY A 28 -5.11 2.65 -4.69
N GLN A 29 -4.09 2.25 -5.46
CA GLN A 29 -4.15 1.13 -6.37
C GLN A 29 -2.95 0.21 -6.17
N ALA A 30 -3.21 -1.09 -6.12
CA ALA A 30 -2.17 -2.11 -6.05
C ALA A 30 -2.47 -3.24 -7.06
N ASN A 31 -1.41 -3.74 -7.69
CA ASN A 31 -1.50 -4.86 -8.62
C ASN A 31 -0.60 -6.01 -8.14
N ILE A 32 -1.19 -7.20 -7.98
CA ILE A 32 -0.45 -8.43 -7.70
C ILE A 32 -0.85 -9.45 -8.77
N HIS A 33 0.14 -9.91 -9.54
CA HIS A 33 -0.08 -10.71 -10.73
C HIS A 33 -1.00 -9.96 -11.72
N SER A 34 -2.12 -10.53 -12.11
CA SER A 34 -3.12 -9.91 -12.99
C SER A 34 -4.30 -9.30 -12.23
N THR A 35 -4.23 -9.21 -10.91
CA THR A 35 -5.31 -8.72 -10.08
C THR A 35 -5.05 -7.29 -9.61
N LEU A 36 -6.00 -6.42 -9.91
CA LEU A 36 -6.09 -5.05 -9.41
C LEU A 36 -6.84 -5.03 -8.07
N SER A 37 -6.34 -4.23 -7.14
CA SER A 37 -7.08 -3.75 -5.98
C SER A 37 -7.06 -2.22 -6.00
N LEU A 38 -8.23 -1.59 -6.11
CA LEU A 38 -8.40 -0.13 -6.16
C LEU A 38 -9.30 0.31 -5.01
N GLY A 39 -8.79 1.16 -4.14
CA GLY A 39 -9.52 1.85 -3.10
C GLY A 39 -9.73 3.32 -3.47
N ILE A 40 -10.93 3.84 -3.30
CA ILE A 40 -11.24 5.26 -3.47
C ILE A 40 -12.05 5.71 -2.25
N LEU A 41 -11.50 6.63 -1.49
CA LEU A 41 -12.21 7.33 -0.42
C LEU A 41 -12.73 8.66 -0.97
N PHE A 42 -14.03 8.86 -0.91
CA PHE A 42 -14.63 10.10 -1.43
C PHE A 42 -15.76 10.62 -0.53
N LYS A 43 -16.00 11.91 -0.62
CA LYS A 43 -17.12 12.60 0.00
C LYS A 43 -18.09 13.03 -1.09
N SER A 44 -19.38 12.81 -0.87
CA SER A 44 -20.47 13.25 -1.75
C SER A 44 -21.62 13.84 -0.95
N LEU A 45 -22.56 14.50 -1.63
CA LEU A 45 -23.84 14.85 -1.03
C LEU A 45 -24.64 13.58 -0.67
N LYS A 46 -25.33 13.62 0.45
CA LYS A 46 -26.16 12.49 0.92
C LYS A 46 -27.27 12.16 -0.10
N SER A 47 -27.81 13.16 -0.79
CA SER A 47 -28.80 13.00 -1.85
C SER A 47 -28.32 12.15 -3.01
N ASP A 48 -27.04 12.18 -3.32
CA ASP A 48 -26.46 11.56 -4.51
C ASP A 48 -25.90 10.16 -4.23
N SER A 49 -25.66 9.86 -2.95
CA SER A 49 -25.00 8.61 -2.55
C SER A 49 -25.67 7.35 -3.10
N GLY A 50 -27.01 7.31 -3.15
CA GLY A 50 -27.75 6.17 -3.69
C GLY A 50 -27.55 5.98 -5.20
N ASN A 51 -27.55 7.08 -5.96
CA ASN A 51 -27.33 7.06 -7.41
C ASN A 51 -25.89 6.68 -7.73
N ILE A 52 -24.92 7.27 -7.04
CA ILE A 52 -23.49 6.94 -7.17
C ILE A 52 -23.25 5.45 -6.94
N MET A 53 -23.73 4.91 -5.83
CA MET A 53 -23.55 3.48 -5.51
C MET A 53 -24.18 2.58 -6.58
N LYS A 54 -25.37 2.93 -7.06
CA LYS A 54 -26.08 2.19 -8.10
C LYS A 54 -25.27 2.16 -9.40
N GLU A 55 -24.79 3.31 -9.88
CA GLU A 55 -24.01 3.40 -11.12
C GLU A 55 -22.69 2.66 -11.02
N LEU A 56 -21.99 2.79 -9.88
CA LEU A 56 -20.75 2.07 -9.62
C LEU A 56 -20.96 0.55 -9.58
N LEU A 57 -22.08 0.07 -9.01
CA LEU A 57 -22.45 -1.35 -9.00
C LEU A 57 -22.71 -1.88 -10.42
N PHE A 58 -23.47 -1.15 -11.24
CA PHE A 58 -23.71 -1.54 -12.62
C PHE A 58 -22.42 -1.59 -13.42
N LYS A 59 -21.58 -0.56 -13.29
CA LYS A 59 -20.27 -0.54 -13.97
C LYS A 59 -19.37 -1.69 -13.52
N ALA A 60 -19.36 -2.02 -12.25
CA ALA A 60 -18.59 -3.15 -11.73
C ALA A 60 -19.09 -4.48 -12.34
N SER A 61 -20.39 -4.67 -12.42
CA SER A 61 -21.01 -5.82 -13.06
C SER A 61 -20.62 -5.92 -14.55
N ASP A 62 -20.76 -4.82 -15.31
CA ASP A 62 -20.41 -4.77 -16.74
C ASP A 62 -18.93 -5.08 -16.98
N LEU A 63 -18.08 -4.63 -16.06
CA LEU A 63 -16.63 -4.84 -16.13
C LEU A 63 -16.20 -6.18 -15.54
N GLY A 64 -17.10 -6.97 -14.95
CA GLY A 64 -16.77 -8.25 -14.32
C GLY A 64 -15.81 -8.13 -13.14
N VAL A 65 -15.91 -7.05 -12.37
CA VAL A 65 -15.10 -6.80 -11.17
C VAL A 65 -15.98 -6.75 -9.93
N ASN A 66 -15.38 -7.00 -8.75
CA ASN A 66 -16.08 -6.89 -7.48
C ASN A 66 -15.94 -5.47 -6.92
N ILE A 67 -17.02 -4.94 -6.36
CA ILE A 67 -17.03 -3.68 -5.64
C ILE A 67 -17.62 -3.87 -4.24
N ARG A 68 -17.06 -3.17 -3.26
CA ARG A 68 -17.59 -3.08 -1.90
C ARG A 68 -17.61 -1.63 -1.46
N PHE A 69 -18.64 -1.24 -0.71
CA PHE A 69 -18.78 0.08 -0.13
C PHE A 69 -18.67 -0.02 1.39
N TYR A 70 -17.91 0.90 1.96
CA TYR A 70 -17.74 1.04 3.39
C TYR A 70 -18.04 2.50 3.76
N PRO A 71 -19.14 2.78 4.48
CA PRO A 71 -19.36 4.11 5.01
C PRO A 71 -18.30 4.40 6.09
N VAL A 72 -17.69 5.56 5.99
CA VAL A 72 -16.68 6.03 6.96
C VAL A 72 -17.30 7.15 7.78
N PRO A 73 -17.51 6.99 9.11
CA PRO A 73 -17.93 8.04 10.00
C PRO A 73 -16.97 9.23 10.00
N VAL A 74 -17.48 10.43 10.23
CA VAL A 74 -16.67 11.65 10.23
C VAL A 74 -15.56 11.58 11.29
N GLU A 75 -15.90 11.06 12.47
CA GLU A 75 -14.99 10.92 13.60
C GLU A 75 -13.81 9.98 13.25
N GLU A 76 -14.10 8.86 12.60
CA GLU A 76 -13.09 7.90 12.16
C GLU A 76 -12.17 8.52 11.09
N TYR A 77 -12.74 9.28 10.17
CA TYR A 77 -11.97 10.00 9.17
C TYR A 77 -11.05 11.06 9.80
N GLU A 78 -11.55 11.87 10.73
CA GLU A 78 -10.77 12.89 11.43
C GLU A 78 -9.64 12.29 12.26
N GLU A 79 -9.90 11.19 12.96
CA GLU A 79 -8.86 10.43 13.66
C GLU A 79 -7.78 9.92 12.69
N TRP A 80 -8.19 9.32 11.58
CA TRP A 80 -7.26 8.86 10.55
C TRP A 80 -6.42 10.01 9.98
N VAL A 81 -7.00 11.17 9.70
CA VAL A 81 -6.29 12.38 9.24
C VAL A 81 -5.27 12.85 10.28
N SER A 82 -5.64 12.85 11.56
CA SER A 82 -4.75 13.25 12.64
C SER A 82 -3.48 12.39 12.72
N MET A 83 -3.60 11.10 12.41
CA MET A 83 -2.48 10.16 12.37
C MET A 83 -1.57 10.34 11.14
N GLN A 84 -2.01 11.04 10.09
CA GLN A 84 -1.19 11.29 8.89
C GLN A 84 0.01 12.21 9.17
N GLY A 85 -0.02 12.96 10.27
CA GLY A 85 1.06 13.85 10.70
C GLY A 85 2.32 13.17 11.22
N LYS A 86 2.33 11.85 11.41
CA LYS A 86 3.47 11.10 11.95
C LYS A 86 4.63 11.01 10.96
N ASP A 87 5.83 10.79 11.50
CA ASP A 87 7.03 10.57 10.69
C ASP A 87 6.86 9.37 9.76
N ARG A 88 7.48 9.46 8.58
CA ARG A 88 7.48 8.40 7.57
C ARG A 88 8.89 7.94 7.29
N TYR A 89 9.01 6.63 7.06
CA TYR A 89 10.28 5.98 6.76
C TYR A 89 10.11 5.01 5.60
N ILE A 90 11.22 4.76 4.93
CA ILE A 90 11.34 3.74 3.91
C ILE A 90 12.36 2.71 4.40
N LEU A 91 11.94 1.45 4.49
CA LEU A 91 12.81 0.32 4.70
C LEU A 91 12.90 -0.49 3.41
N THR A 92 14.12 -0.63 2.89
CA THR A 92 14.36 -1.44 1.70
C THR A 92 15.07 -2.73 2.11
N LEU A 93 14.56 -3.86 1.64
CA LEU A 93 15.13 -5.19 1.81
C LEU A 93 15.63 -5.69 0.45
N LEU A 94 16.91 -6.03 0.37
CA LEU A 94 17.56 -6.56 -0.83
C LEU A 94 18.16 -7.94 -0.55
N GLY A 95 17.79 -8.95 -1.33
CA GLY A 95 18.30 -10.31 -1.20
C GLY A 95 18.32 -11.06 -2.52
N ARG A 96 19.00 -12.21 -2.56
CA ARG A 96 18.98 -13.09 -3.74
C ARG A 96 17.59 -13.70 -3.95
N LYS A 97 16.93 -14.09 -2.88
CA LYS A 97 15.58 -14.64 -2.85
C LYS A 97 14.84 -14.02 -1.68
N LEU A 98 13.57 -13.75 -1.83
CA LEU A 98 12.71 -13.29 -0.75
C LEU A 98 11.90 -14.46 -0.23
N SER A 99 12.11 -14.80 1.02
CA SER A 99 11.39 -15.87 1.71
C SER A 99 10.38 -15.31 2.70
N ALA A 100 9.36 -16.09 3.03
CA ALA A 100 8.42 -15.73 4.09
C ALA A 100 9.14 -15.52 5.44
N LYS A 101 10.18 -16.29 5.72
CA LYS A 101 11.00 -16.13 6.94
C LYS A 101 11.60 -14.73 7.06
N GLN A 102 12.18 -14.21 5.97
CA GLN A 102 12.75 -12.86 5.93
C GLN A 102 11.69 -11.78 6.13
N ILE A 103 10.55 -11.89 5.45
CA ILE A 103 9.44 -10.94 5.60
C ILE A 103 8.89 -10.97 7.02
N THR A 104 8.67 -12.17 7.60
CA THR A 104 8.18 -12.33 8.98
C THR A 104 9.13 -11.69 9.99
N ALA A 105 10.44 -11.95 9.87
CA ALA A 105 11.43 -11.40 10.79
C ALA A 105 11.45 -9.86 10.75
N VAL A 106 11.44 -9.28 9.55
CA VAL A 106 11.38 -7.82 9.36
C VAL A 106 10.11 -7.23 9.95
N THR A 107 8.95 -7.81 9.64
CA THR A 107 7.67 -7.27 10.12
C THR A 107 7.52 -7.38 11.63
N HIS A 108 8.13 -8.39 12.28
CA HIS A 108 8.18 -8.47 13.74
C HIS A 108 9.02 -7.35 14.36
N ILE A 109 10.19 -7.03 13.78
CA ILE A 109 11.01 -5.91 14.24
C ILE A 109 10.21 -4.60 14.11
N LEU A 110 9.57 -4.37 12.96
CA LEU A 110 8.77 -3.16 12.76
C LEU A 110 7.60 -3.05 13.75
N ALA A 111 6.91 -4.16 14.02
CA ALA A 111 5.81 -4.21 14.98
C ALA A 111 6.28 -3.94 16.42
N ALA A 112 7.43 -4.51 16.84
CA ALA A 112 8.02 -4.27 18.14
C ALA A 112 8.41 -2.78 18.34
N GLN A 113 8.70 -2.08 17.25
CA GLN A 113 9.03 -0.65 17.23
C GLN A 113 7.80 0.25 17.02
N GLU A 114 6.58 -0.32 17.05
CA GLU A 114 5.30 0.40 16.87
C GLU A 114 5.20 1.14 15.52
N LEU A 115 5.90 0.65 14.51
CA LEU A 115 5.83 1.18 13.15
C LEU A 115 4.71 0.49 12.37
N ASN A 116 3.81 1.31 11.81
CA ASN A 116 2.79 0.82 10.90
C ASN A 116 3.36 0.66 9.49
N ILE A 117 2.96 -0.40 8.81
CA ILE A 117 3.30 -0.62 7.40
C ILE A 117 2.14 -0.10 6.56
N ASP A 118 2.36 1.01 5.85
CA ASP A 118 1.35 1.61 4.97
C ASP A 118 1.34 0.94 3.59
N ALA A 119 2.50 0.49 3.10
CA ALA A 119 2.61 -0.22 1.83
C ALA A 119 3.82 -1.16 1.81
N ILE A 120 3.71 -2.24 1.04
CA ILE A 120 4.83 -3.11 0.67
C ILE A 120 4.87 -3.20 -0.84
N LYS A 121 6.02 -2.87 -1.45
CA LYS A 121 6.16 -2.85 -2.90
C LYS A 121 7.42 -3.58 -3.33
N ARG A 122 7.29 -4.51 -4.28
CA ARG A 122 8.44 -5.11 -4.94
C ARG A 122 8.95 -4.13 -6.02
N LEU A 123 10.21 -3.74 -5.91
CA LEU A 123 10.86 -2.80 -6.84
C LEU A 123 11.50 -3.51 -8.03
N THR A 124 11.92 -4.77 -7.86
CA THR A 124 12.54 -5.56 -8.94
C THR A 124 11.53 -6.34 -9.76
N GLY A 125 11.90 -6.69 -10.99
CA GLY A 125 11.09 -7.54 -11.86
C GLY A 125 10.75 -8.89 -11.23
N ARG A 126 9.72 -9.55 -11.76
CA ARG A 126 9.31 -10.89 -11.34
C ARG A 126 10.33 -11.90 -11.86
N GLN A 127 10.70 -12.87 -11.02
CA GLN A 127 11.64 -13.92 -11.41
C GLN A 127 10.88 -15.06 -12.11
N PRO A 128 11.47 -15.70 -13.13
CA PRO A 128 10.97 -16.95 -13.67
C PRO A 128 10.92 -18.04 -12.59
N LEU A 129 10.05 -19.02 -12.75
CA LEU A 129 9.98 -20.17 -11.84
C LEU A 129 11.24 -21.05 -11.96
N ASP A 130 11.91 -21.03 -13.10
CA ASP A 130 13.18 -21.70 -13.33
C ASP A 130 14.32 -20.88 -12.71
N GLU A 131 14.79 -21.30 -11.54
CA GLU A 131 15.83 -20.63 -10.76
C GLU A 131 17.19 -20.54 -11.50
N SER A 132 17.46 -21.42 -12.50
CA SER A 132 18.70 -21.40 -13.28
C SER A 132 18.88 -20.13 -14.13
N LYS A 133 17.80 -19.42 -14.36
CA LYS A 133 17.77 -18.18 -15.19
C LYS A 133 17.74 -16.89 -14.36
N SER A 134 17.75 -16.98 -13.03
CA SER A 134 17.59 -15.81 -12.17
C SER A 134 18.92 -15.33 -11.61
N GLY A 135 19.52 -14.35 -12.28
CA GLY A 135 20.65 -13.58 -11.74
C GLY A 135 20.25 -12.29 -11.01
N VAL A 136 18.98 -11.98 -10.91
CA VAL A 136 18.47 -10.69 -10.41
C VAL A 136 18.17 -10.77 -8.93
N ARG A 137 18.79 -9.89 -8.15
CA ARG A 137 18.43 -9.70 -6.72
C ARG A 137 16.98 -9.23 -6.60
N ALA A 138 16.29 -9.71 -5.59
CA ALA A 138 14.93 -9.28 -5.25
C ALA A 138 15.00 -8.10 -4.27
N CYS A 139 14.26 -7.03 -4.57
CA CYS A 139 14.17 -5.84 -3.74
C CYS A 139 12.71 -5.56 -3.37
N ILE A 140 12.46 -5.40 -2.06
CA ILE A 140 11.17 -4.98 -1.51
C ILE A 140 11.36 -3.68 -0.73
N GLU A 141 10.42 -2.78 -0.91
CA GLU A 141 10.29 -1.54 -0.17
C GLU A 141 9.07 -1.61 0.77
N PHE A 142 9.27 -1.21 2.01
CA PHE A 142 8.23 -1.01 3.01
C PHE A 142 8.10 0.50 3.26
N SER A 143 6.93 1.05 3.01
CA SER A 143 6.58 2.41 3.43
C SER A 143 6.02 2.34 4.84
N LEU A 144 6.64 3.07 5.77
CA LEU A 144 6.38 2.97 7.20
C LEU A 144 5.91 4.30 7.76
N ARG A 145 5.03 4.24 8.75
CA ARG A 145 4.53 5.40 9.48
C ARG A 145 4.63 5.18 10.99
N GLY A 146 5.07 6.22 11.69
CA GLY A 146 5.23 6.23 13.16
C GLY A 146 6.62 6.70 13.55
N THR A 147 6.87 6.72 14.86
CA THR A 147 8.20 7.02 15.42
C THR A 147 8.70 5.74 16.09
N PRO A 148 9.84 5.18 15.68
CA PRO A 148 10.39 3.98 16.32
C PRO A 148 10.58 4.21 17.82
N ARG A 149 10.22 3.24 18.65
CA ARG A 149 10.43 3.30 20.11
C ARG A 149 11.91 3.45 20.45
N ASP A 150 12.74 2.63 19.83
CA ASP A 150 14.21 2.69 19.95
C ASP A 150 14.83 2.44 18.56
N ARG A 151 15.25 3.52 17.93
CA ARG A 151 15.84 3.46 16.58
C ARG A 151 17.17 2.72 16.57
N GLU A 152 17.97 2.84 17.63
CA GLU A 152 19.27 2.18 17.70
C GLU A 152 19.10 0.67 17.87
N GLU A 153 18.18 0.25 18.73
CA GLU A 153 17.83 -1.16 18.91
C GLU A 153 17.32 -1.74 17.58
N MET A 154 16.39 -1.06 16.92
CA MET A 154 15.88 -1.50 15.62
C MET A 154 17.00 -1.69 14.59
N GLN A 155 17.94 -0.75 14.52
CA GLN A 155 19.08 -0.86 13.61
C GLN A 155 19.99 -2.05 13.97
N ARG A 156 20.24 -2.30 15.25
CA ARG A 156 21.01 -3.48 15.70
C ARG A 156 20.31 -4.78 15.31
N GLU A 157 19.00 -4.87 15.51
CA GLU A 157 18.20 -6.05 15.13
C GLU A 157 18.21 -6.29 13.63
N LEU A 158 18.04 -5.23 12.83
CA LEU A 158 18.13 -5.31 11.36
C LEU A 158 19.53 -5.75 10.90
N MET A 159 20.60 -5.25 11.50
CA MET A 159 21.97 -5.66 11.20
C MET A 159 22.21 -7.14 11.53
N LYS A 160 21.72 -7.61 12.68
CA LYS A 160 21.79 -9.02 13.06
C LYS A 160 21.04 -9.89 12.05
N LEU A 161 19.84 -9.50 11.69
CA LEU A 161 19.02 -10.18 10.71
C LEU A 161 19.66 -10.20 9.31
N SER A 162 20.35 -9.12 8.92
CA SER A 162 21.12 -9.05 7.67
C SER A 162 22.16 -10.18 7.58
N SER A 163 22.91 -10.36 8.65
CA SER A 163 23.95 -11.41 8.72
C SER A 163 23.35 -12.83 8.75
N GLU A 164 22.24 -13.03 9.48
CA GLU A 164 21.61 -14.35 9.64
C GLU A 164 20.87 -14.84 8.39
N LEU A 165 20.29 -13.92 7.61
CA LEU A 165 19.42 -14.23 6.48
C LEU A 165 20.01 -13.83 5.12
N GLU A 166 21.27 -13.39 5.07
CA GLU A 166 21.97 -12.97 3.84
C GLU A 166 21.18 -11.93 3.03
N VAL A 167 20.68 -10.88 3.72
CA VAL A 167 19.92 -9.78 3.13
C VAL A 167 20.53 -8.45 3.51
N ASP A 168 20.45 -7.47 2.63
CA ASP A 168 20.86 -6.10 2.89
C ASP A 168 19.64 -5.25 3.24
N PHE A 169 19.79 -4.33 4.21
CA PHE A 169 18.78 -3.39 4.62
C PHE A 169 19.24 -1.95 4.41
N SER A 170 18.30 -1.11 3.99
CA SER A 170 18.44 0.34 4.03
C SER A 170 17.24 0.93 4.74
N PHE A 171 17.45 1.72 5.80
CA PHE A 171 16.41 2.40 6.53
C PHE A 171 16.65 3.91 6.49
N GLN A 172 15.69 4.65 5.94
CA GLN A 172 15.80 6.09 5.77
C GLN A 172 14.49 6.81 6.08
N ARG A 173 14.58 8.07 6.47
CA ARG A 173 13.40 8.92 6.61
C ARG A 173 12.87 9.29 5.23
N ASP A 174 11.55 9.22 5.04
CA ASP A 174 10.92 9.69 3.81
C ASP A 174 10.84 11.22 3.82
N ASN A 175 11.82 11.85 3.14
CA ASN A 175 11.90 13.31 3.03
C ASN A 175 10.96 13.89 1.97
N MET A 176 10.39 13.09 1.08
CA MET A 176 9.45 13.57 0.05
C MET A 176 8.15 14.06 0.68
N TYR A 177 7.66 13.37 1.71
CA TYR A 177 6.44 13.74 2.42
C TYR A 177 6.56 15.08 3.17
N ARG A 178 7.76 15.48 3.53
CA ARG A 178 8.04 16.74 4.25
C ARG A 178 7.93 17.99 3.36
N ARG A 179 8.05 17.82 2.04
CA ARG A 179 8.00 18.94 1.07
C ARG A 179 6.57 19.27 0.61
N MET A 180 5.59 18.48 1.00
CA MET A 180 4.19 18.62 0.60
C MET A 180 3.29 19.22 1.71
N ARG A 181 3.88 19.65 2.84
CA ARG A 181 3.18 20.38 3.91
C ARG A 181 3.34 21.86 3.80
#